data_70034d92d07044f0b02588fb48ddcd05
#
_entry.id   70034d92d07044f0b02588fb48ddcd05
#
_cell.length_a   1.000
_cell.length_b   1.000
_cell.length_c   1.000
_cell.angle_alpha   90.00
_cell.angle_beta   90.00
_cell.angle_gamma   90.00
#
_symmetry.space_group_name_H-M   'P 1'
#
loop_
_entity.id
_entity.type
_entity.pdbx_description
1 polymer ?
#
loop_
_entity_poly.entity_id
_entity_poly.type
_entity_poly.pdbx_seq_one_letter_code
_entity_poly.pdbx_strand_id
1 'polypeptide(L)'
;DCGLVLDSENGLFDHHQDRDLDSAVLLIFNKYFSHMKDTELHDYIKLVSKVDTKGAMSLDDFHLVSESREYFSFGQSILLNTFESDPMLVLKIFIAGLDDKISFEKLKQEAALWLKGPGNIAITSVDHIKIIKYIKRAPSELVSPIRSVISKIVDDNEITAILSFDDKQPDVLTLFRTNFGHNNVDFSKSNPSETIFNHQGGFLMKFIPSNENEWIKLIKESINSE
;
A
#
# COMPACT_ATOMS: atom_id res chain seq x y z
N ASP A 1 7.23 15.68 -27.84
CA ASP A 1 7.38 15.41 -26.40
C ASP A 1 6.99 13.97 -26.16
N CYS A 2 7.98 13.07 -26.17
CA CYS A 2 7.78 11.69 -25.74
C CYS A 2 7.91 11.67 -24.22
N GLY A 3 6.82 11.98 -23.51
CA GLY A 3 6.75 11.77 -22.07
C GLY A 3 6.96 10.29 -21.77
N LEU A 4 7.89 9.98 -20.87
CA LEU A 4 8.06 8.62 -20.37
C LEU A 4 6.82 8.30 -19.50
N VAL A 5 5.93 7.46 -19.99
CA VAL A 5 4.79 6.96 -19.21
C VAL A 5 5.32 5.84 -18.32
N LEU A 6 5.28 6.08 -17.02
CA LEU A 6 5.73 5.14 -16.00
C LEU A 6 4.52 4.54 -15.31
N ASP A 7 4.54 3.22 -15.16
CA ASP A 7 3.61 2.46 -14.31
C ASP A 7 2.11 2.69 -14.60
N SER A 8 1.76 3.01 -15.85
CA SER A 8 0.38 3.20 -16.26
C SER A 8 0.18 3.08 -17.78
N GLU A 9 -1.08 2.86 -18.21
CA GLU A 9 -1.56 2.96 -19.60
C GLU A 9 -0.82 2.10 -20.63
N ASN A 10 -0.39 0.89 -20.25
CA ASN A 10 0.40 -0.01 -21.12
C ASN A 10 1.76 0.60 -21.53
N GLY A 11 2.34 1.43 -20.68
CA GLY A 11 3.68 1.99 -20.87
C GLY A 11 4.76 0.92 -20.83
N LEU A 12 5.95 1.27 -21.37
CA LEU A 12 7.10 0.35 -21.42
C LEU A 12 7.53 -0.22 -20.05
N PHE A 13 7.18 0.46 -18.95
CA PHE A 13 7.50 0.09 -17.57
C PHE A 13 6.24 -0.16 -16.74
N ASP A 14 5.10 -0.41 -17.40
CA ASP A 14 3.86 -0.77 -16.72
C ASP A 14 3.91 -2.27 -16.37
N HIS A 15 3.87 -2.59 -15.08
CA HIS A 15 3.89 -3.96 -14.56
C HIS A 15 2.49 -4.49 -14.23
N HIS A 16 1.44 -3.67 -14.38
CA HIS A 16 0.08 -4.06 -14.00
C HIS A 16 -0.55 -5.09 -14.97
N GLN A 17 0.08 -5.35 -16.09
CA GLN A 17 -0.45 -6.24 -17.12
C GLN A 17 -0.05 -7.71 -16.93
N ASP A 18 1.02 -7.98 -16.18
CA ASP A 18 1.55 -9.32 -15.99
C ASP A 18 2.06 -9.51 -14.55
N ARG A 19 1.60 -10.58 -13.89
CA ARG A 19 1.98 -10.91 -12.50
C ARG A 19 3.46 -11.23 -12.32
N ASP A 20 4.10 -11.65 -13.39
CA ASP A 20 5.51 -12.05 -13.38
C ASP A 20 6.46 -10.88 -13.69
N LEU A 21 5.90 -9.70 -14.02
CA LEU A 21 6.72 -8.52 -14.24
C LEU A 21 7.19 -7.88 -12.92
N ASP A 22 8.41 -7.40 -12.94
CA ASP A 22 8.98 -6.56 -11.89
C ASP A 22 8.27 -5.20 -11.85
N SER A 23 8.34 -4.50 -10.71
CA SER A 23 7.81 -3.14 -10.61
C SER A 23 8.48 -2.18 -11.60
N ALA A 24 7.80 -1.09 -11.93
CA ALA A 24 8.32 -0.05 -12.83
C ALA A 24 9.72 0.42 -12.44
N VAL A 25 10.00 0.58 -11.13
CA VAL A 25 11.31 1.02 -10.65
C VAL A 25 12.42 0.00 -10.95
N LEU A 26 12.15 -1.30 -10.79
CA LEU A 26 13.13 -2.34 -11.07
C LEU A 26 13.32 -2.54 -12.58
N LEU A 27 12.27 -2.41 -13.38
CA LEU A 27 12.36 -2.43 -14.84
C LEU A 27 13.22 -1.28 -15.36
N ILE A 28 13.04 -0.07 -14.84
CA ILE A 28 13.86 1.11 -15.18
C ILE A 28 15.31 0.89 -14.77
N PHE A 29 15.53 0.41 -13.54
CA PHE A 29 16.89 0.14 -13.05
C PHE A 29 17.60 -0.89 -13.94
N ASN A 30 16.96 -2.00 -14.24
CA ASN A 30 17.54 -3.04 -15.08
C ASN A 30 17.88 -2.54 -16.51
N LYS A 31 17.08 -1.62 -17.03
CA LYS A 31 17.29 -1.06 -18.38
C LYS A 31 18.40 -0.02 -18.43
N TYR A 32 18.44 0.90 -17.48
CA TYR A 32 19.32 2.08 -17.58
C TYR A 32 20.50 2.04 -16.61
N PHE A 33 20.42 1.25 -15.53
CA PHE A 33 21.42 1.19 -14.47
C PHE A 33 21.97 -0.22 -14.25
N SER A 34 21.91 -1.06 -15.28
CA SER A 34 22.39 -2.46 -15.22
C SER A 34 23.86 -2.60 -14.80
N HIS A 35 24.68 -1.56 -14.98
CA HIS A 35 26.06 -1.50 -14.53
C HIS A 35 26.20 -1.39 -12.99
N MET A 36 25.11 -1.07 -12.30
CA MET A 36 25.05 -1.01 -10.83
C MET A 36 24.39 -2.26 -10.20
N LYS A 37 24.23 -3.34 -10.98
CA LYS A 37 23.83 -4.64 -10.43
C LYS A 37 24.88 -5.07 -9.40
N ASP A 38 24.43 -5.78 -8.38
CA ASP A 38 25.25 -6.24 -7.24
C ASP A 38 25.69 -5.13 -6.28
N THR A 39 24.96 -4.01 -6.26
CA THR A 39 25.11 -2.95 -5.25
C THR A 39 23.96 -3.00 -4.24
N GLU A 40 24.16 -2.40 -3.07
CA GLU A 40 23.13 -2.23 -2.03
C GLU A 40 21.89 -1.51 -2.60
N LEU A 41 22.07 -0.57 -3.52
CA LEU A 41 20.98 0.12 -4.22
C LEU A 41 20.12 -0.86 -5.03
N HIS A 42 20.76 -1.81 -5.72
CA HIS A 42 20.02 -2.82 -6.47
C HIS A 42 19.19 -3.73 -5.56
N ASP A 43 19.75 -4.16 -4.44
CA ASP A 43 19.04 -5.00 -3.47
C ASP A 43 17.88 -4.24 -2.82
N TYR A 44 18.05 -2.97 -2.52
CA TYR A 44 16.98 -2.09 -2.07
C TYR A 44 15.86 -1.96 -3.12
N ILE A 45 16.20 -1.72 -4.38
CA ILE A 45 15.23 -1.61 -5.48
C ILE A 45 14.46 -2.93 -5.66
N LYS A 46 15.13 -4.09 -5.55
CA LYS A 46 14.45 -5.40 -5.56
C LYS A 46 13.43 -5.53 -4.43
N LEU A 47 13.79 -5.05 -3.24
CA LEU A 47 12.91 -5.08 -2.09
C LEU A 47 11.68 -4.19 -2.31
N VAL A 48 11.87 -2.96 -2.81
CA VAL A 48 10.77 -2.06 -3.21
C VAL A 48 9.89 -2.71 -4.26
N SER A 49 10.48 -3.38 -5.26
CA SER A 49 9.74 -4.11 -6.29
C SER A 49 8.87 -5.22 -5.72
N LYS A 50 9.39 -6.01 -4.76
CA LYS A 50 8.58 -7.03 -4.07
C LYS A 50 7.39 -6.43 -3.33
N VAL A 51 7.59 -5.31 -2.63
CA VAL A 51 6.52 -4.60 -1.92
C VAL A 51 5.44 -4.14 -2.88
N ASP A 52 5.83 -3.59 -4.03
CA ASP A 52 4.93 -3.05 -5.04
C ASP A 52 4.13 -4.15 -5.74
N THR A 53 4.79 -5.24 -6.14
CA THR A 53 4.14 -6.32 -6.91
C THR A 53 3.35 -7.30 -6.04
N LYS A 54 3.74 -7.53 -4.77
CA LYS A 54 3.12 -8.52 -3.86
C LYS A 54 2.31 -7.90 -2.73
N GLY A 55 2.44 -6.59 -2.54
CA GLY A 55 1.85 -5.86 -1.41
C GLY A 55 2.69 -6.00 -0.14
N ALA A 56 2.94 -4.86 0.50
CA ALA A 56 3.81 -4.78 1.69
C ALA A 56 3.36 -5.69 2.83
N MET A 57 2.04 -5.77 3.07
CA MET A 57 1.47 -6.57 4.16
C MET A 57 1.43 -8.08 3.88
N SER A 58 1.87 -8.53 2.71
CA SER A 58 1.93 -9.95 2.33
C SER A 58 3.35 -10.52 2.36
N LEU A 59 4.34 -9.73 2.79
CA LEU A 59 5.74 -10.15 2.84
C LEU A 59 6.18 -10.39 4.28
N ASP A 60 6.72 -11.58 4.56
CA ASP A 60 7.42 -11.87 5.82
C ASP A 60 8.60 -10.91 6.04
N ASP A 61 9.13 -10.36 4.94
CA ASP A 61 10.25 -9.42 4.92
C ASP A 61 9.84 -7.95 5.17
N PHE A 62 8.55 -7.66 5.40
CA PHE A 62 8.09 -6.26 5.60
C PHE A 62 8.79 -5.58 6.78
N HIS A 63 9.09 -6.32 7.84
CA HIS A 63 9.89 -5.83 8.96
C HIS A 63 11.29 -5.38 8.53
N LEU A 64 11.88 -6.04 7.53
CA LEU A 64 13.17 -5.67 6.97
C LEU A 64 13.09 -4.34 6.20
N VAL A 65 11.96 -4.04 5.55
CA VAL A 65 11.76 -2.75 4.86
C VAL A 65 11.54 -1.62 5.84
N SER A 66 10.76 -1.85 6.90
CA SER A 66 10.41 -0.82 7.89
C SER A 66 11.50 -0.58 8.94
N GLU A 67 12.32 -1.60 9.22
CA GLU A 67 13.37 -1.59 10.24
C GLU A 67 14.79 -1.66 9.66
N SER A 68 14.93 -1.78 8.30
CA SER A 68 16.23 -2.04 7.72
C SER A 68 17.20 -0.89 7.94
N ARG A 69 18.34 -1.21 8.51
CA ARG A 69 19.51 -0.33 8.58
C ARG A 69 19.90 0.21 7.20
N GLU A 70 19.59 -0.51 6.14
CA GLU A 70 19.86 -0.18 4.74
C GLU A 70 19.03 0.99 4.23
N TYR A 71 17.73 1.06 4.58
CA TYR A 71 16.91 2.23 4.30
C TYR A 71 17.45 3.47 5.01
N PHE A 72 17.88 3.29 6.25
CA PHE A 72 18.49 4.34 7.05
C PHE A 72 19.86 4.76 6.48
N SER A 73 20.67 3.81 6.02
CA SER A 73 22.01 4.08 5.48
C SER A 73 21.96 4.86 4.15
N PHE A 74 20.99 4.57 3.26
CA PHE A 74 20.81 5.32 2.02
C PHE A 74 20.39 6.77 2.29
N GLY A 75 19.39 6.96 3.14
CA GLY A 75 18.97 8.30 3.58
C GLY A 75 20.08 9.07 4.27
N GLN A 76 20.86 8.41 5.14
CA GLN A 76 22.02 9.00 5.80
C GLN A 76 23.13 9.39 4.81
N SER A 77 23.41 8.55 3.81
CA SER A 77 24.43 8.86 2.80
C SER A 77 24.08 10.10 1.98
N ILE A 78 22.80 10.24 1.58
CA ILE A 78 22.31 11.44 0.90
C ILE A 78 22.44 12.66 1.81
N LEU A 79 22.02 12.55 3.07
CA LEU A 79 22.09 13.65 4.01
C LEU A 79 23.54 14.05 4.31
N LEU A 80 24.45 13.09 4.47
CA LEU A 80 25.86 13.38 4.71
C LEU A 80 26.51 14.08 3.51
N ASN A 81 26.31 13.56 2.29
CA ASN A 81 26.82 14.20 1.09
C ASN A 81 26.27 15.62 0.88
N THR A 82 24.99 15.82 1.22
CA THR A 82 24.38 17.16 1.16
C THR A 82 24.95 18.06 2.28
N PHE A 83 25.19 17.51 3.48
CA PHE A 83 25.75 18.23 4.60
C PHE A 83 27.15 18.77 4.32
N GLU A 84 27.99 18.03 3.62
CA GLU A 84 29.32 18.48 3.20
C GLU A 84 29.25 19.66 2.24
N SER A 85 28.24 19.73 1.38
CA SER A 85 28.06 20.79 0.39
C SER A 85 27.20 21.97 0.89
N ASP A 86 26.15 21.71 1.66
CA ASP A 86 25.22 22.71 2.21
C ASP A 86 24.63 22.27 3.55
N PRO A 87 25.34 22.50 4.69
CA PRO A 87 24.88 22.12 6.01
C PRO A 87 23.57 22.81 6.41
N MET A 88 23.32 24.03 5.91
CA MET A 88 22.10 24.75 6.24
C MET A 88 20.87 24.17 5.55
N LEU A 89 21.03 23.62 4.36
CA LEU A 89 19.96 22.91 3.67
C LEU A 89 19.57 21.62 4.43
N VAL A 90 20.56 20.85 4.88
CA VAL A 90 20.31 19.66 5.69
C VAL A 90 19.59 20.00 6.99
N LEU A 91 19.99 21.06 7.67
CA LEU A 91 19.30 21.50 8.88
C LEU A 91 17.84 21.89 8.63
N LYS A 92 17.56 22.60 7.53
CA LYS A 92 16.18 22.96 7.13
C LYS A 92 15.35 21.72 6.82
N ILE A 93 15.90 20.76 6.07
CA ILE A 93 15.24 19.49 5.75
C ILE A 93 14.94 18.72 7.04
N PHE A 94 15.91 18.67 7.96
CA PHE A 94 15.75 17.98 9.25
C PHE A 94 14.68 18.62 10.13
N ILE A 95 14.65 19.93 10.24
CA ILE A 95 13.63 20.66 11.02
C ILE A 95 12.24 20.42 10.39
N ALA A 96 12.10 20.57 9.08
CA ALA A 96 10.85 20.31 8.38
C ALA A 96 10.38 18.86 8.59
N GLY A 97 11.30 17.89 8.50
CA GLY A 97 11.00 16.49 8.74
C GLY A 97 10.57 16.20 10.20
N LEU A 98 11.13 16.90 11.18
CA LEU A 98 10.69 16.79 12.57
C LEU A 98 9.29 17.36 12.78
N ASP A 99 8.99 18.52 12.21
CA ASP A 99 7.66 19.15 12.29
C ASP A 99 6.60 18.27 11.63
N ASP A 100 6.90 17.71 10.45
CA ASP A 100 6.04 16.76 9.76
C ASP A 100 5.82 15.48 10.60
N LYS A 101 6.87 14.95 11.22
CA LYS A 101 6.77 13.78 12.08
C LYS A 101 5.90 14.04 13.31
N ILE A 102 6.10 15.18 13.99
CA ILE A 102 5.29 15.58 15.16
C ILE A 102 3.83 15.75 14.76
N SER A 103 3.57 16.41 13.64
CA SER A 103 2.22 16.59 13.09
C SER A 103 1.58 15.25 12.73
N PHE A 104 2.33 14.34 12.11
CA PHE A 104 1.85 13.02 11.75
C PHE A 104 1.54 12.14 12.97
N GLU A 105 2.35 12.22 14.04
CA GLU A 105 2.06 11.48 15.29
C GLU A 105 0.78 11.97 15.97
N LYS A 106 0.47 13.27 15.91
CA LYS A 106 -0.83 13.80 16.37
C LYS A 106 -1.97 13.24 15.54
N LEU A 107 -1.84 13.25 14.21
CA LEU A 107 -2.85 12.69 13.31
C LEU A 107 -3.04 11.18 13.49
N LYS A 108 -2.00 10.43 13.87
CA LYS A 108 -2.14 9.01 14.25
C LYS A 108 -3.02 8.83 15.50
N GLN A 109 -2.87 9.70 16.51
CA GLN A 109 -3.72 9.64 17.70
C GLN A 109 -5.18 9.94 17.34
N GLU A 110 -5.43 10.96 16.52
CA GLU A 110 -6.76 11.28 16.01
C GLU A 110 -7.35 10.13 15.17
N ALA A 111 -6.54 9.53 14.30
CA ALA A 111 -6.91 8.37 13.50
C ALA A 111 -7.29 7.15 14.36
N ALA A 112 -6.52 6.89 15.42
CA ALA A 112 -6.84 5.82 16.36
C ALA A 112 -8.15 6.07 17.12
N LEU A 113 -8.44 7.32 17.49
CA LEU A 113 -9.71 7.72 18.09
C LEU A 113 -10.86 7.58 17.09
N TRP A 114 -10.64 8.00 15.83
CA TRP A 114 -11.64 7.86 14.78
C TRP A 114 -11.99 6.39 14.53
N LEU A 115 -11.01 5.50 14.43
CA LEU A 115 -11.24 4.05 14.25
C LEU A 115 -12.05 3.44 15.40
N LYS A 116 -11.90 3.93 16.64
CA LYS A 116 -12.67 3.51 17.82
C LYS A 116 -14.05 4.17 17.91
N GLY A 117 -14.29 5.20 17.10
CA GLY A 117 -15.54 5.94 17.11
C GLY A 117 -16.73 5.06 16.71
N PRO A 118 -17.90 5.20 17.38
CA PRO A 118 -19.06 4.37 17.10
C PRO A 118 -19.56 4.58 15.67
N GLY A 119 -19.72 3.48 14.93
CA GLY A 119 -20.23 3.46 13.57
C GLY A 119 -19.27 4.03 12.51
N ASN A 120 -17.98 4.12 12.78
CA ASN A 120 -16.99 4.50 11.76
C ASN A 120 -16.50 3.27 11.00
N ILE A 121 -16.24 2.19 11.71
CA ILE A 121 -15.91 0.89 11.13
C ILE A 121 -16.76 -0.20 11.76
N ALA A 122 -16.88 -1.33 11.07
CA ALA A 122 -17.43 -2.57 11.62
C ALA A 122 -16.51 -3.73 11.26
N ILE A 123 -16.35 -4.67 12.19
CA ILE A 123 -15.74 -5.96 11.89
C ILE A 123 -16.89 -6.93 11.60
N THR A 124 -16.84 -7.56 10.45
CA THR A 124 -17.84 -8.52 9.98
C THR A 124 -17.16 -9.72 9.35
N SER A 125 -17.93 -10.76 9.04
CA SER A 125 -17.43 -11.95 8.38
C SER A 125 -18.28 -12.29 7.15
N VAL A 126 -17.60 -12.75 6.11
CA VAL A 126 -18.22 -13.39 4.95
C VAL A 126 -17.63 -14.78 4.90
N ASP A 127 -18.46 -15.80 5.17
CA ASP A 127 -18.03 -17.16 5.44
C ASP A 127 -16.95 -17.19 6.57
N HIS A 128 -15.73 -17.67 6.32
CA HIS A 128 -14.63 -17.67 7.30
C HIS A 128 -13.72 -16.43 7.21
N ILE A 129 -13.99 -15.52 6.26
CA ILE A 129 -13.19 -14.33 6.01
C ILE A 129 -13.63 -13.19 6.93
N LYS A 130 -12.74 -12.72 7.80
CA LYS A 130 -12.98 -11.55 8.67
C LYS A 130 -12.57 -10.26 7.94
N ILE A 131 -13.43 -9.26 8.01
CA ILE A 131 -13.29 -8.02 7.23
C ILE A 131 -13.51 -6.81 8.13
N ILE A 132 -12.65 -5.80 8.01
CA ILE A 132 -12.96 -4.45 8.46
C ILE A 132 -13.71 -3.75 7.32
N LYS A 133 -14.96 -3.34 7.60
CA LYS A 133 -15.76 -2.50 6.72
C LYS A 133 -15.81 -1.08 7.26
N TYR A 134 -15.39 -0.11 6.46
CA TYR A 134 -15.63 1.30 6.76
C TYR A 134 -17.12 1.60 6.53
N ILE A 135 -17.77 2.09 7.57
CA ILE A 135 -19.19 2.51 7.52
C ILE A 135 -19.29 3.98 7.12
N LYS A 136 -18.28 4.76 7.52
CA LYS A 136 -18.18 6.18 7.16
C LYS A 136 -16.86 6.41 6.45
N ARG A 137 -16.85 7.40 5.55
CA ARG A 137 -15.63 7.88 4.94
C ARG A 137 -14.76 8.56 6.00
N ALA A 138 -13.48 8.21 6.03
CA ALA A 138 -12.54 8.89 6.90
C ALA A 138 -12.29 10.34 6.41
N PRO A 139 -12.04 11.28 7.30
CA PRO A 139 -11.51 12.59 6.94
C PRO A 139 -10.25 12.45 6.09
N SER A 140 -10.09 13.30 5.09
CA SER A 140 -8.98 13.18 4.11
C SER A 140 -7.60 13.23 4.77
N GLU A 141 -7.45 14.06 5.79
CA GLU A 141 -6.22 14.21 6.58
C GLU A 141 -5.89 12.97 7.43
N LEU A 142 -6.90 12.14 7.75
CA LEU A 142 -6.71 10.94 8.54
C LEU A 142 -6.47 9.67 7.71
N VAL A 143 -6.64 9.71 6.39
CA VAL A 143 -6.52 8.51 5.53
C VAL A 143 -5.14 7.86 5.67
N SER A 144 -4.06 8.63 5.51
CA SER A 144 -2.70 8.12 5.65
C SER A 144 -2.36 7.71 7.10
N PRO A 145 -2.68 8.51 8.13
CA PRO A 145 -2.52 8.11 9.52
C PRO A 145 -3.30 6.83 9.88
N ILE A 146 -4.53 6.66 9.40
CA ILE A 146 -5.33 5.44 9.61
C ILE A 146 -4.60 4.22 9.08
N ARG A 147 -4.01 4.28 7.88
CA ARG A 147 -3.24 3.17 7.30
C ARG A 147 -2.10 2.72 8.20
N SER A 148 -1.46 3.64 8.91
CA SER A 148 -0.35 3.34 9.83
C SER A 148 -0.80 2.77 11.19
N VAL A 149 -2.02 3.02 11.63
CA VAL A 149 -2.50 2.57 12.94
C VAL A 149 -3.50 1.40 12.89
N ILE A 150 -4.07 1.12 11.71
CA ILE A 150 -5.06 0.05 11.53
C ILE A 150 -4.45 -1.34 11.67
N SER A 151 -3.14 -1.48 11.45
CA SER A 151 -2.41 -2.75 11.56
C SER A 151 -2.67 -3.44 12.90
N LYS A 152 -2.68 -2.69 13.99
CA LYS A 152 -2.99 -3.25 15.31
C LYS A 152 -4.39 -3.88 15.37
N ILE A 153 -5.41 -3.27 14.78
CA ILE A 153 -6.77 -3.84 14.73
C ILE A 153 -6.78 -5.08 13.84
N VAL A 154 -6.03 -5.04 12.75
CA VAL A 154 -5.85 -6.18 11.83
C VAL A 154 -5.26 -7.36 12.58
N ASP A 155 -4.16 -7.14 13.30
CA ASP A 155 -3.43 -8.18 14.03
C ASP A 155 -4.27 -8.74 15.20
N ASP A 156 -4.84 -7.87 16.04
CA ASP A 156 -5.64 -8.27 17.22
C ASP A 156 -6.89 -9.09 16.83
N ASN A 157 -7.39 -8.97 15.60
CA ASN A 157 -8.60 -9.63 15.13
C ASN A 157 -8.39 -10.63 13.99
N GLU A 158 -7.15 -10.81 13.51
CA GLU A 158 -6.81 -11.67 12.35
C GLU A 158 -7.66 -11.29 11.12
N ILE A 159 -7.68 -10.02 10.80
CA ILE A 159 -8.49 -9.48 9.69
C ILE A 159 -7.87 -9.88 8.35
N THR A 160 -8.66 -10.49 7.50
CA THR A 160 -8.25 -11.00 6.19
C THR A 160 -8.31 -9.93 5.10
N ALA A 161 -9.30 -9.02 5.17
CA ALA A 161 -9.48 -7.96 4.18
C ALA A 161 -10.03 -6.68 4.80
N ILE A 162 -9.84 -5.56 4.10
CA ILE A 162 -10.38 -4.25 4.45
C ILE A 162 -11.21 -3.75 3.28
N LEU A 163 -12.46 -3.35 3.55
CA LEU A 163 -13.32 -2.63 2.62
C LEU A 163 -13.38 -1.17 3.03
N SER A 164 -12.88 -0.28 2.21
CA SER A 164 -12.86 1.16 2.46
C SER A 164 -13.39 1.95 1.28
N PHE A 165 -13.64 3.23 1.51
CA PHE A 165 -13.91 4.19 0.43
C PHE A 165 -12.61 4.61 -0.25
N ASP A 166 -12.65 4.85 -1.55
CA ASP A 166 -11.53 5.45 -2.26
C ASP A 166 -11.31 6.91 -1.82
N ASP A 167 -10.05 7.32 -1.74
CA ASP A 167 -9.70 8.64 -1.22
C ASP A 167 -10.12 9.78 -2.14
N LYS A 168 -10.14 9.54 -3.46
CA LYS A 168 -10.35 10.54 -4.50
C LYS A 168 -11.72 10.46 -5.14
N GLN A 169 -12.33 9.28 -5.19
CA GLN A 169 -13.57 9.02 -5.92
C GLN A 169 -14.67 8.57 -4.93
N PRO A 170 -15.73 9.37 -4.76
CA PRO A 170 -16.73 9.13 -3.70
C PRO A 170 -17.55 7.84 -3.91
N ASP A 171 -17.74 7.42 -5.14
CA ASP A 171 -18.56 6.26 -5.48
C ASP A 171 -17.75 4.96 -5.59
N VAL A 172 -16.42 5.05 -5.44
CA VAL A 172 -15.51 3.92 -5.55
C VAL A 172 -15.24 3.32 -4.19
N LEU A 173 -15.36 2.00 -4.11
CA LEU A 173 -14.92 1.19 -2.98
C LEU A 173 -13.59 0.51 -3.29
N THR A 174 -12.80 0.31 -2.25
CA THR A 174 -11.52 -0.37 -2.30
C THR A 174 -11.56 -1.59 -1.39
N LEU A 175 -11.28 -2.77 -1.95
CA LEU A 175 -10.98 -3.99 -1.23
C LEU A 175 -9.47 -4.17 -1.18
N PHE A 176 -8.94 -4.34 0.01
CA PHE A 176 -7.51 -4.54 0.25
C PHE A 176 -7.29 -5.80 1.09
N ARG A 177 -6.38 -6.67 0.64
CA ARG A 177 -5.99 -7.89 1.35
C ARG A 177 -4.90 -7.57 2.37
N THR A 178 -5.08 -8.07 3.60
CA THR A 178 -4.06 -8.02 4.65
C THR A 178 -3.08 -9.20 4.55
N ASN A 179 -2.08 -9.24 5.43
CA ASN A 179 -1.19 -10.39 5.57
C ASN A 179 -1.95 -11.68 5.93
N PHE A 180 -2.99 -11.61 6.77
CA PHE A 180 -3.85 -12.77 7.09
C PHE A 180 -4.67 -13.30 5.90
N GLY A 181 -4.85 -12.45 4.87
CA GLY A 181 -5.55 -12.82 3.65
C GLY A 181 -4.68 -13.44 2.57
N HIS A 182 -3.37 -13.47 2.73
CA HIS A 182 -2.44 -13.82 1.64
C HIS A 182 -2.74 -15.17 0.98
N ASN A 183 -3.04 -16.20 1.77
CA ASN A 183 -3.37 -17.52 1.25
C ASN A 183 -4.88 -17.75 1.06
N ASN A 184 -5.72 -16.87 1.61
CA ASN A 184 -7.17 -17.08 1.71
C ASN A 184 -7.95 -16.34 0.64
N VAL A 185 -7.45 -15.21 0.15
CA VAL A 185 -8.18 -14.29 -0.72
C VAL A 185 -7.32 -13.83 -1.90
N ASP A 186 -7.88 -13.88 -3.11
CA ASP A 186 -7.28 -13.38 -4.34
C ASP A 186 -8.33 -12.57 -5.12
N PHE A 187 -8.30 -11.25 -4.99
CA PHE A 187 -9.27 -10.36 -5.66
C PHE A 187 -9.17 -10.39 -7.18
N SER A 188 -8.09 -10.89 -7.78
CA SER A 188 -8.00 -11.02 -9.22
C SER A 188 -9.00 -12.02 -9.80
N LYS A 189 -9.56 -12.90 -8.96
CA LYS A 189 -10.59 -13.88 -9.32
C LYS A 189 -12.01 -13.31 -9.33
N SER A 190 -12.20 -12.13 -8.70
CA SER A 190 -13.51 -11.51 -8.56
C SER A 190 -13.85 -10.65 -9.77
N ASN A 191 -15.13 -10.62 -10.12
CA ASN A 191 -15.65 -9.87 -11.25
C ASN A 191 -16.71 -8.85 -10.80
N PRO A 192 -16.33 -7.63 -10.43
CA PRO A 192 -17.26 -6.57 -10.06
C PRO A 192 -18.07 -6.09 -11.27
N SER A 193 -19.22 -5.48 -11.01
CA SER A 193 -20.09 -4.92 -12.04
C SER A 193 -19.39 -3.82 -12.82
N GLU A 194 -18.59 -2.99 -12.13
CA GLU A 194 -17.76 -1.97 -12.76
C GLU A 194 -16.39 -1.94 -12.06
N THR A 195 -15.35 -2.40 -12.77
CA THR A 195 -13.96 -2.40 -12.31
C THR A 195 -13.29 -1.09 -12.65
N ILE A 196 -12.79 -0.37 -11.64
CA ILE A 196 -11.91 0.78 -11.83
C ILE A 196 -10.46 0.34 -11.88
N PHE A 197 -10.08 -0.59 -11.00
CA PHE A 197 -8.74 -1.14 -10.92
C PHE A 197 -8.76 -2.52 -10.24
N ASN A 198 -8.05 -3.48 -10.80
CA ASN A 198 -7.83 -4.77 -10.16
C ASN A 198 -6.36 -5.15 -10.30
N HIS A 199 -5.65 -5.18 -9.15
CA HIS A 199 -4.24 -5.53 -9.14
C HIS A 199 -4.07 -7.02 -9.44
N GLN A 200 -3.22 -7.37 -10.41
CA GLN A 200 -3.02 -8.76 -10.84
C GLN A 200 -2.49 -9.67 -9.73
N GLY A 201 -1.74 -9.13 -8.76
CA GLY A 201 -1.34 -9.83 -7.54
C GLY A 201 -2.50 -10.17 -6.60
N GLY A 202 -3.74 -9.73 -6.90
CA GLY A 202 -4.95 -10.09 -6.17
C GLY A 202 -5.05 -9.49 -4.76
N PHE A 203 -4.23 -8.49 -4.42
CA PHE A 203 -4.26 -7.90 -3.09
C PHE A 203 -5.06 -6.59 -3.00
N LEU A 204 -5.41 -5.98 -4.13
CA LEU A 204 -6.12 -4.70 -4.20
C LEU A 204 -7.10 -4.71 -5.36
N MET A 205 -8.33 -4.28 -5.09
CA MET A 205 -9.36 -4.04 -6.10
C MET A 205 -10.09 -2.72 -5.80
N LYS A 206 -10.36 -1.94 -6.84
CA LYS A 206 -11.24 -0.77 -6.79
C LYS A 206 -12.40 -0.95 -7.76
N PHE A 207 -13.61 -0.67 -7.29
CA PHE A 207 -14.83 -0.88 -8.07
C PHE A 207 -15.94 0.08 -7.67
N ILE A 208 -16.88 0.30 -8.59
CA ILE A 208 -18.13 1.00 -8.31
C ILE A 208 -19.19 -0.07 -8.02
N PRO A 209 -19.75 -0.10 -6.81
CA PRO A 209 -20.72 -1.13 -6.44
C PRO A 209 -22.07 -0.86 -7.13
N SER A 210 -22.66 -1.89 -7.76
CA SER A 210 -24.01 -1.85 -8.31
C SER A 210 -25.10 -1.86 -7.23
N ASN A 211 -24.76 -2.37 -6.03
CA ASN A 211 -25.63 -2.41 -4.85
C ASN A 211 -24.81 -2.51 -3.58
N GLU A 212 -25.45 -2.28 -2.43
CA GLU A 212 -24.79 -2.24 -1.12
C GLU A 212 -24.11 -3.56 -0.70
N ASN A 213 -24.47 -4.68 -1.30
CA ASN A 213 -23.98 -6.01 -0.93
C ASN A 213 -23.03 -6.64 -1.95
N GLU A 214 -22.72 -5.94 -3.04
CA GLU A 214 -21.85 -6.49 -4.09
C GLU A 214 -20.49 -6.91 -3.55
N TRP A 215 -19.93 -6.17 -2.59
CA TRP A 215 -18.67 -6.51 -1.94
C TRP A 215 -18.69 -7.91 -1.29
N ILE A 216 -19.85 -8.39 -0.80
CA ILE A 216 -20.00 -9.74 -0.23
C ILE A 216 -19.80 -10.79 -1.32
N LYS A 217 -20.41 -10.56 -2.50
CA LYS A 217 -20.23 -11.43 -3.66
C LYS A 217 -18.75 -11.48 -4.06
N LEU A 218 -18.11 -10.32 -4.16
CA LEU A 218 -16.69 -10.22 -4.57
C LEU A 218 -15.75 -10.93 -3.59
N ILE A 219 -16.00 -10.82 -2.29
CA ILE A 219 -15.25 -11.59 -1.28
C ILE A 219 -15.43 -13.09 -1.51
N LYS A 220 -16.67 -13.58 -1.71
CA LYS A 220 -16.93 -15.01 -1.93
C LYS A 220 -16.24 -15.54 -3.19
N GLU A 221 -16.25 -14.77 -4.28
CA GLU A 221 -15.57 -15.11 -5.52
C GLU A 221 -14.04 -15.14 -5.36
N SER A 222 -13.49 -14.34 -4.44
CA SER A 222 -12.05 -14.23 -4.21
C SER A 222 -11.47 -15.28 -3.26
N ILE A 223 -12.32 -16.06 -2.55
CA ILE A 223 -11.86 -17.10 -1.63
C ILE A 223 -11.13 -18.20 -2.42
N ASN A 224 -9.92 -18.51 -2.00
CA ASN A 224 -9.19 -19.63 -2.57
C ASN A 224 -9.85 -20.95 -2.14
N SER A 225 -10.16 -21.81 -3.12
CA SER A 225 -10.57 -23.18 -2.83
C SER A 225 -9.36 -23.92 -2.22
N GLU A 226 -9.58 -24.57 -1.10
CA GLU A 226 -8.59 -25.48 -0.51
C GLU A 226 -8.20 -26.60 -1.46
#